data_83efaa684385c84e7da98272c4130846
#
_entry.id   83efaa684385c84e7da98272c4130846
#
_cell.length_a   1.000
_cell.length_b   1.000
_cell.length_c   1.000
_cell.angle_alpha   90.00
_cell.angle_beta   90.00
_cell.angle_gamma   90.00
#
_symmetry.space_group_name_H-M   'P 1'
#
loop_
_entity.id
_entity.type
_entity.pdbx_description
1 polymer ?
#
loop_
_entity_poly.entity_id
_entity_poly.type
_entity_poly.pdbx_seq_one_letter_code
_entity_poly.pdbx_strand_id
1 'polypeptide(L)'
;MIIVGVGAGSGMLTEDGISRIRTARVIYGSGRALDLARGYAAADAKLILITDYKALRSLPDDAVVLSTGDPLMAGLGYLPGEVVPGISSMQVAFARLKVPWTNVAVVNAHGKDHTVAMERAVRDVAAGHVVFIIADPDFSLAA
;
A
#
# COMPACT_ATOMS: atom_id res chain seq x y z
N MET A 1 13.39 11.22 3.16
CA MET A 1 12.74 9.90 3.04
C MET A 1 11.78 9.91 1.85
N ILE A 2 11.72 8.83 1.10
CA ILE A 2 10.79 8.66 -0.03
C ILE A 2 9.99 7.38 0.21
N ILE A 3 8.68 7.47 0.16
CA ILE A 3 7.78 6.34 0.32
C ILE A 3 7.28 5.93 -1.07
N VAL A 4 7.65 4.74 -1.52
CA VAL A 4 7.35 4.26 -2.88
C VAL A 4 6.28 3.18 -2.85
N GLY A 5 5.17 3.41 -3.55
CA GLY A 5 4.18 2.39 -3.83
C GLY A 5 4.70 1.39 -4.86
N VAL A 6 4.81 0.12 -4.46
CA VAL A 6 5.31 -0.93 -5.36
C VAL A 6 4.21 -1.63 -6.16
N GLY A 7 2.98 -1.13 -6.02
CA GLY A 7 1.82 -1.74 -6.66
C GLY A 7 1.28 -2.97 -5.93
N ALA A 8 0.11 -3.42 -6.32
CA ALA A 8 -0.58 -4.56 -5.72
C ALA A 8 -0.01 -5.92 -6.20
N GLY A 9 0.86 -5.92 -7.19
CA GLY A 9 1.45 -7.14 -7.72
C GLY A 9 2.59 -6.87 -8.71
N SER A 10 3.11 -7.93 -9.28
CA SER A 10 4.19 -7.88 -10.25
C SER A 10 3.82 -7.05 -11.48
N GLY A 11 4.76 -6.24 -11.98
CA GLY A 11 4.56 -5.38 -13.15
C GLY A 11 3.71 -4.14 -12.90
N MET A 12 3.45 -3.78 -11.63
CA MET A 12 2.60 -2.65 -11.26
C MET A 12 3.37 -1.46 -10.64
N LEU A 13 4.69 -1.48 -10.67
CA LEU A 13 5.51 -0.33 -10.32
C LEU A 13 5.37 0.76 -11.38
N THR A 14 5.26 2.01 -10.95
CA THR A 14 5.33 3.15 -11.86
C THR A 14 6.79 3.40 -12.30
N GLU A 15 6.99 4.09 -13.41
CA GLU A 15 8.34 4.46 -13.86
C GLU A 15 9.07 5.33 -12.84
N ASP A 16 8.36 6.25 -12.17
CA ASP A 16 8.93 7.06 -11.09
C ASP A 16 9.35 6.18 -9.91
N GLY A 17 8.50 5.24 -9.48
CA GLY A 17 8.84 4.28 -8.44
C GLY A 17 10.08 3.45 -8.79
N ILE A 18 10.17 2.96 -10.01
CA ILE A 18 11.36 2.23 -10.51
C ILE A 18 12.61 3.12 -10.47
N SER A 19 12.50 4.37 -10.89
CA SER A 19 13.61 5.33 -10.88
C SER A 19 14.13 5.57 -9.45
N ARG A 20 13.23 5.76 -8.48
CA ARG A 20 13.60 5.96 -7.06
C ARG A 20 14.27 4.72 -6.47
N ILE A 21 13.77 3.54 -6.78
CA ILE A 21 14.35 2.26 -6.32
C ILE A 21 15.74 2.05 -6.92
N ARG A 22 15.92 2.34 -8.21
CA ARG A 22 17.19 2.15 -8.92
C ARG A 22 18.32 3.01 -8.37
N THR A 23 18.02 4.19 -7.88
CA THR A 23 19.00 5.14 -7.36
C THR A 23 19.20 5.06 -5.85
N ALA A 24 18.38 4.28 -5.16
CA ALA A 24 18.43 4.14 -3.71
C ALA A 24 19.62 3.30 -3.26
N ARG A 25 20.30 3.74 -2.20
CA ARG A 25 21.36 2.98 -1.54
C ARG A 25 20.82 2.04 -0.46
N VAL A 26 19.76 2.45 0.20
CA VAL A 26 19.12 1.69 1.28
C VAL A 26 17.62 1.70 1.07
N ILE A 27 17.04 0.51 1.02
CA ILE A 27 15.63 0.27 0.72
C ILE A 27 15.04 -0.57 1.84
N TYR A 28 13.99 -0.05 2.48
CA TYR A 28 13.22 -0.73 3.52
C TYR A 28 11.89 -1.21 2.96
N GLY A 29 11.46 -2.40 3.33
CA GLY A 29 10.16 -2.92 2.91
C GLY A 29 9.73 -4.16 3.67
N SER A 30 8.44 -4.51 3.57
CA SER A 30 7.98 -5.85 3.91
C SER A 30 8.58 -6.87 2.94
N GLY A 31 8.58 -8.16 3.30
CA GLY A 31 9.11 -9.21 2.43
C GLY A 31 8.51 -9.13 1.02
N ARG A 32 7.18 -9.00 0.92
CA ARG A 32 6.48 -8.87 -0.36
C ARG A 32 6.89 -7.60 -1.14
N ALA A 33 7.02 -6.47 -0.45
CA ALA A 33 7.41 -5.22 -1.12
C ALA A 33 8.85 -5.31 -1.66
N LEU A 34 9.76 -5.89 -0.89
CA LEU A 34 11.13 -6.12 -1.32
C LEU A 34 11.21 -7.08 -2.52
N ASP A 35 10.41 -8.15 -2.53
CA ASP A 35 10.38 -9.10 -3.65
C ASP A 35 9.89 -8.44 -4.95
N LEU A 36 8.89 -7.55 -4.88
CA LEU A 36 8.39 -6.80 -6.02
C LEU A 36 9.41 -5.78 -6.57
N ALA A 37 10.25 -5.23 -5.70
CA ALA A 37 11.22 -4.19 -6.05
C ALA A 37 12.62 -4.71 -6.39
N ARG A 38 12.97 -5.91 -5.95
CA ARG A 38 14.33 -6.49 -6.01
C ARG A 38 14.97 -6.41 -7.40
N GLY A 39 14.21 -6.69 -8.45
CA GLY A 39 14.70 -6.68 -9.83
C GLY A 39 15.07 -5.29 -10.37
N TYR A 40 14.66 -4.23 -9.66
CA TYR A 40 14.92 -2.84 -10.05
C TYR A 40 16.00 -2.16 -9.19
N ALA A 41 16.32 -2.73 -8.03
CA ALA A 41 17.33 -2.20 -7.14
C ALA A 41 18.74 -2.32 -7.73
N ALA A 42 19.60 -1.36 -7.42
CA ALA A 42 21.02 -1.45 -7.78
C ALA A 42 21.68 -2.66 -7.08
N ALA A 43 22.70 -3.24 -7.71
CA ALA A 43 23.35 -4.46 -7.20
C ALA A 43 24.00 -4.25 -5.81
N ASP A 44 24.43 -3.03 -5.50
CA ASP A 44 25.03 -2.62 -4.23
C ASP A 44 24.02 -2.04 -3.23
N ALA A 45 22.74 -1.92 -3.60
CA ALA A 45 21.70 -1.44 -2.71
C ALA A 45 21.44 -2.43 -1.55
N LYS A 46 21.29 -1.88 -0.35
CA LYS A 46 20.93 -2.66 0.83
C LYS A 46 19.41 -2.76 0.94
N LEU A 47 18.88 -3.98 0.86
CA LEU A 47 17.46 -4.27 1.07
C LEU A 47 17.25 -4.73 2.51
N ILE A 48 16.46 -3.99 3.27
CA ILE A 48 16.26 -4.21 4.71
C ILE A 48 14.78 -4.56 4.96
N LEU A 49 14.55 -5.73 5.54
CA LEU A 49 13.22 -6.14 5.98
C LEU A 49 12.77 -5.28 7.16
N ILE A 50 11.58 -4.70 7.07
CA ILE A 50 10.98 -3.96 8.18
C ILE A 50 10.50 -4.95 9.25
N THR A 51 11.09 -4.83 10.43
CA THR A 51 10.71 -5.58 11.64
C THR A 51 10.07 -4.69 12.70
N ASP A 52 10.38 -3.39 12.68
CA ASP A 52 9.79 -2.37 13.56
C ASP A 52 9.28 -1.19 12.73
N TYR A 53 7.96 -1.13 12.56
CA TYR A 53 7.29 -0.05 11.82
C TYR A 53 7.33 1.30 12.56
N LYS A 54 7.50 1.30 13.89
CA LYS A 54 7.59 2.54 14.66
C LYS A 54 8.91 3.27 14.42
N ALA A 55 9.98 2.51 14.20
CA ALA A 55 11.31 3.04 13.92
C ALA A 55 11.40 3.73 12.55
N LEU A 56 10.48 3.47 11.62
CA LEU A 56 10.50 4.06 10.28
C LEU A 56 10.45 5.60 10.28
N ARG A 57 9.83 6.21 11.30
CA ARG A 57 9.76 7.67 11.41
C ARG A 57 11.11 8.34 11.65
N SER A 58 12.09 7.58 12.12
CA SER A 58 13.43 8.06 12.47
C SER A 58 14.49 7.70 11.42
N LEU A 59 14.07 7.19 10.26
CA LEU A 59 14.99 6.88 9.16
C LEU A 59 15.58 8.17 8.55
N PRO A 60 16.80 8.09 7.99
CA PRO A 60 17.44 9.23 7.33
C PRO A 60 16.64 9.71 6.11
N ASP A 61 16.87 10.96 5.73
CA ASP A 61 16.14 11.63 4.65
C ASP A 61 16.34 11.00 3.26
N ASP A 62 17.41 10.26 3.06
CA ASP A 62 17.73 9.55 1.82
C ASP A 62 17.20 8.11 1.78
N ALA A 63 16.55 7.64 2.85
CA ALA A 63 15.96 6.31 2.88
C ALA A 63 14.78 6.19 1.93
N VAL A 64 14.71 5.07 1.21
CA VAL A 64 13.54 4.65 0.45
C VAL A 64 12.77 3.59 1.23
N VAL A 65 11.47 3.81 1.43
CA VAL A 65 10.58 2.89 2.13
C VAL A 65 9.51 2.41 1.16
N LEU A 66 9.42 1.11 0.99
CA LEU A 66 8.46 0.48 0.08
C LEU A 66 7.13 0.20 0.78
N SER A 67 6.04 0.53 0.12
CA SER A 67 4.67 0.22 0.53
C SER A 67 3.99 -0.62 -0.54
N THR A 68 3.42 -1.76 -0.19
CA THR A 68 2.61 -2.56 -1.13
C THR A 68 1.37 -1.78 -1.56
N GLY A 69 0.96 -1.93 -2.82
CA GLY A 69 -0.12 -1.15 -3.39
C GLY A 69 0.25 0.33 -3.52
N ASP A 70 -0.67 1.18 -3.09
CA ASP A 70 -0.48 2.62 -2.96
C ASP A 70 -0.21 3.00 -1.50
N PRO A 71 0.79 3.85 -1.19
CA PRO A 71 1.12 4.24 0.19
C PRO A 71 -0.03 4.89 0.96
N LEU A 72 -0.94 5.59 0.28
CA LEU A 72 -2.07 6.27 0.90
C LEU A 72 -3.34 5.40 0.99
N MET A 73 -3.29 4.19 0.40
CA MET A 73 -4.35 3.19 0.51
C MET A 73 -4.03 2.18 1.63
N ALA A 74 -4.25 2.56 2.90
CA ALA A 74 -3.92 1.75 4.08
C ALA A 74 -2.46 1.30 4.19
N GLY A 75 -1.53 2.06 3.58
CA GLY A 75 -0.11 1.77 3.55
C GLY A 75 0.72 2.72 4.42
N LEU A 76 1.96 2.93 4.04
CA LEU A 76 2.95 3.69 4.80
C LEU A 76 2.95 5.21 4.49
N GLY A 77 1.95 5.72 3.78
CA GLY A 77 1.84 7.14 3.42
C GLY A 77 1.70 8.11 4.62
N TYR A 78 1.57 7.59 5.83
CA TYR A 78 1.59 8.39 7.07
C TYR A 78 3.01 8.79 7.51
N LEU A 79 4.05 8.20 6.90
CA LEU A 79 5.44 8.55 7.21
C LEU A 79 5.79 9.93 6.66
N PRO A 80 6.69 10.68 7.32
CA PRO A 80 7.17 11.95 6.80
C PRO A 80 8.01 11.70 5.53
N GLY A 81 7.77 12.48 4.49
CA GLY A 81 8.55 12.39 3.26
C GLY A 81 7.70 12.48 2.01
N GLU A 82 8.37 12.39 0.87
CA GLU A 82 7.73 12.37 -0.44
C GLU A 82 7.03 11.02 -0.68
N VAL A 83 5.81 11.06 -1.19
CA VAL A 83 5.06 9.86 -1.57
C VAL A 83 5.05 9.71 -3.08
N VAL A 84 5.58 8.58 -3.55
CA VAL A 84 5.44 8.14 -4.94
C VAL A 84 4.29 7.13 -5.00
N PRO A 85 3.20 7.43 -5.72
CA PRO A 85 2.03 6.58 -5.76
C PRO A 85 2.29 5.23 -6.42
N GLY A 86 1.49 4.25 -6.08
CA GLY A 86 1.48 2.93 -6.70
C GLY A 86 0.08 2.50 -7.11
N ILE A 87 -0.03 1.45 -7.91
CA ILE A 87 -1.31 0.87 -8.28
C ILE A 87 -1.89 0.10 -7.10
N SER A 88 -3.00 0.57 -6.55
CA SER A 88 -3.66 -0.04 -5.40
C SER A 88 -4.41 -1.32 -5.76
N SER A 89 -4.64 -2.18 -4.76
CA SER A 89 -5.50 -3.35 -4.92
C SER A 89 -6.94 -2.99 -5.33
N MET A 90 -7.44 -1.84 -4.89
CA MET A 90 -8.73 -1.31 -5.32
C MET A 90 -8.77 -1.06 -6.83
N GLN A 91 -7.79 -0.34 -7.37
CA GLN A 91 -7.71 -0.07 -8.81
C GLN A 91 -7.67 -1.37 -9.63
N VAL A 92 -6.90 -2.37 -9.16
CA VAL A 92 -6.83 -3.67 -9.81
C VAL A 92 -8.16 -4.42 -9.76
N ALA A 93 -8.84 -4.42 -8.61
CA ALA A 93 -10.14 -5.09 -8.45
C ALA A 93 -11.19 -4.47 -9.38
N PHE A 94 -11.30 -3.14 -9.38
CA PHE A 94 -12.29 -2.42 -10.20
C PHE A 94 -12.01 -2.55 -11.69
N ALA A 95 -10.74 -2.56 -12.10
CA ALA A 95 -10.36 -2.82 -13.49
C ALA A 95 -10.79 -4.22 -13.95
N ARG A 96 -10.59 -5.24 -13.11
CA ARG A 96 -11.02 -6.62 -13.41
C ARG A 96 -12.53 -6.78 -13.48
N LEU A 97 -13.25 -6.07 -12.61
CA LEU A 97 -14.72 -6.07 -12.56
C LEU A 97 -15.33 -5.17 -13.65
N LYS A 98 -14.54 -4.31 -14.31
CA LYS A 98 -15.00 -3.27 -15.26
C LYS A 98 -16.04 -2.34 -14.64
N VAL A 99 -15.85 -2.00 -13.38
CA VAL A 99 -16.73 -1.09 -12.63
C VAL A 99 -15.99 0.23 -12.40
N PRO A 100 -16.59 1.39 -12.73
CA PRO A 100 -16.02 2.67 -12.37
C PRO A 100 -15.94 2.84 -10.85
N TRP A 101 -14.82 3.41 -10.37
CA TRP A 101 -14.62 3.64 -8.93
C TRP A 101 -14.86 5.08 -8.47
N THR A 102 -15.60 5.85 -9.29
CA THR A 102 -15.97 7.25 -8.98
C THR A 102 -16.99 7.36 -7.85
N ASN A 103 -17.73 6.28 -7.55
CA ASN A 103 -18.70 6.20 -6.44
C ASN A 103 -18.31 5.12 -5.43
N VAL A 104 -17.01 4.95 -5.17
CA VAL A 104 -16.52 3.97 -4.21
C VAL A 104 -16.29 4.61 -2.84
N ALA A 105 -16.74 3.93 -1.80
CA ALA A 105 -16.32 4.17 -0.43
C ALA A 105 -15.26 3.14 -0.03
N VAL A 106 -14.11 3.61 0.46
CA VAL A 106 -13.04 2.73 0.93
C VAL A 106 -13.12 2.59 2.43
N VAL A 107 -13.22 1.35 2.89
CA VAL A 107 -13.26 1.00 4.32
C VAL A 107 -11.99 0.25 4.67
N ASN A 108 -11.21 0.81 5.60
CA ASN A 108 -10.03 0.15 6.13
C ASN A 108 -10.42 -0.67 7.36
N ALA A 109 -10.36 -1.99 7.21
CA ALA A 109 -10.61 -2.98 8.27
C ALA A 109 -9.31 -3.68 8.72
N HIS A 110 -8.14 -3.15 8.33
CA HIS A 110 -6.86 -3.56 8.93
C HIS A 110 -6.81 -3.12 10.39
N GLY A 111 -6.51 -4.05 11.29
CA GLY A 111 -6.30 -3.77 12.69
C GLY A 111 -7.42 -4.30 13.59
N LYS A 112 -7.68 -3.61 14.69
CA LYS A 112 -8.31 -4.20 15.88
C LYS A 112 -9.83 -4.14 15.93
N ASP A 113 -10.50 -3.29 15.15
CA ASP A 113 -11.95 -3.09 15.28
C ASP A 113 -12.68 -3.31 13.96
N HIS A 114 -12.92 -4.57 13.69
CA HIS A 114 -13.70 -5.00 12.53
C HIS A 114 -15.18 -4.56 12.64
N THR A 115 -15.72 -4.38 13.84
CA THR A 115 -17.12 -3.96 14.07
C THR A 115 -17.36 -2.57 13.51
N VAL A 116 -16.52 -1.60 13.85
CA VAL A 116 -16.61 -0.22 13.33
C VAL A 116 -16.47 -0.17 11.80
N ALA A 117 -15.56 -0.98 11.25
CA ALA A 117 -15.39 -1.09 9.80
C ALA A 117 -16.65 -1.66 9.13
N MET A 118 -17.26 -2.68 9.70
CA MET A 118 -18.52 -3.26 9.20
C MET A 118 -19.68 -2.31 9.26
N GLU A 119 -19.86 -1.61 10.39
CA GLU A 119 -20.92 -0.59 10.54
C GLU A 119 -20.78 0.53 9.50
N ARG A 120 -19.54 0.95 9.22
CA ARG A 120 -19.24 1.92 8.18
C ARG A 120 -19.58 1.36 6.80
N ALA A 121 -19.17 0.14 6.49
CA ALA A 121 -19.46 -0.51 5.21
C ALA A 121 -20.96 -0.61 4.95
N VAL A 122 -21.75 -1.03 5.97
CA VAL A 122 -23.21 -1.11 5.89
C VAL A 122 -23.84 0.26 5.62
N ARG A 123 -23.38 1.31 6.31
CA ARG A 123 -23.89 2.67 6.07
C ARG A 123 -23.58 3.16 4.65
N ASP A 124 -22.37 2.92 4.17
CA ASP A 124 -21.94 3.35 2.84
C ASP A 124 -22.72 2.60 1.74
N VAL A 125 -22.97 1.30 1.90
CA VAL A 125 -23.86 0.53 1.00
C VAL A 125 -25.28 1.07 1.03
N ALA A 126 -25.84 1.34 2.22
CA ALA A 126 -27.18 1.89 2.37
C ALA A 126 -27.31 3.30 1.73
N ALA A 127 -26.20 4.05 1.68
CA ALA A 127 -26.14 5.35 0.99
C ALA A 127 -25.95 5.23 -0.54
N GLY A 128 -25.86 4.01 -1.09
CA GLY A 128 -25.74 3.75 -2.52
C GLY A 128 -24.32 3.75 -3.06
N HIS A 129 -23.31 3.64 -2.19
CA HIS A 129 -21.91 3.51 -2.61
C HIS A 129 -21.56 2.05 -2.93
N VAL A 130 -20.63 1.87 -3.86
CA VAL A 130 -19.86 0.62 -3.97
C VAL A 130 -18.81 0.66 -2.87
N VAL A 131 -18.70 -0.40 -2.07
CA VAL A 131 -17.76 -0.44 -0.95
C VAL A 131 -16.58 -1.34 -1.28
N PHE A 132 -15.38 -0.82 -1.13
CA PHE A 132 -14.13 -1.58 -1.17
C PHE A 132 -13.56 -1.70 0.24
N ILE A 133 -13.44 -2.93 0.74
CA ILE A 133 -12.92 -3.21 2.08
C ILE A 133 -11.49 -3.72 1.99
N ILE A 134 -10.58 -3.06 2.70
CA ILE A 134 -9.22 -3.55 2.92
C ILE A 134 -9.23 -4.24 4.28
N ALA A 135 -8.97 -5.54 4.29
CA ALA A 135 -9.13 -6.36 5.49
C ALA A 135 -7.96 -7.30 5.73
N ASP A 136 -7.80 -7.70 6.98
CA ASP A 136 -6.91 -8.77 7.38
C ASP A 136 -7.49 -10.14 6.98
N PRO A 137 -6.65 -11.20 6.90
CA PRO A 137 -7.11 -12.53 6.50
C PRO A 137 -8.19 -13.15 7.41
N ASP A 138 -8.27 -12.70 8.66
CA ASP A 138 -9.24 -13.15 9.66
C ASP A 138 -10.55 -12.32 9.66
N PHE A 139 -10.65 -11.32 8.79
CA PHE A 139 -11.87 -10.52 8.66
C PHE A 139 -13.02 -11.37 8.08
N SER A 140 -14.16 -11.41 8.76
CA SER A 140 -15.35 -12.13 8.32
C SER A 140 -16.48 -11.16 7.94
N LEU A 141 -17.03 -11.38 6.74
CA LEU A 141 -18.27 -10.69 6.30
C LEU A 141 -19.53 -11.40 6.80
N ALA A 142 -19.39 -12.64 7.30
CA ALA A 142 -20.49 -13.40 7.91
C ALA A 142 -20.55 -13.05 9.40
N ALA A 143 -21.33 -12.06 9.72
CA ALA A 143 -21.71 -11.73 11.09
C ALA A 143 -23.20 -11.92 11.27
#